data_7ed7c1cb75f8e18b2c6a38ee7c68ee89
#
_entry.id   7ed7c1cb75f8e18b2c6a38ee7c68ee89
#
_cell.length_a   1.000
_cell.length_b   1.000
_cell.length_c   1.000
_cell.angle_alpha   90.00
_cell.angle_beta   90.00
_cell.angle_gamma   90.00
#
_symmetry.space_group_name_H-M   'P 1'
#
loop_
_entity.id
_entity.type
_entity.pdbx_description
1 polymer ?
#
loop_
_entity_poly.entity_id
_entity_poly.type
_entity_poly.pdbx_seq_one_letter_code
_entity_poly.pdbx_strand_id
1 'polypeptide(L)'
;MDNGVNMRLKSLKQIRKGRFLSGYELTYSNKEEKDKVYEMVSREDDLSADTIGKKTAGVAIAGFKDDRALLIKEFRMGVNQWVWAFPAGLIDGDETAKQAAARELKEETGMDIVSVTDILNPSFSCTGVTDEKSYFVFCKVDGNIQECDFPDEDIKAGLYTKEEVRKLLETEVFSARTQA
;
A
#
# COMPACT_ATOMS: atom_id res chain seq x y z
N MET A 1 12.18 -28.68 -5.35
CA MET A 1 13.49 -28.11 -4.95
C MET A 1 13.33 -27.61 -3.54
N ASP A 2 14.06 -28.19 -2.61
CA ASP A 2 14.08 -27.71 -1.22
C ASP A 2 14.85 -26.38 -1.23
N ASN A 3 14.15 -25.27 -1.06
CA ASN A 3 14.70 -23.91 -1.17
C ASN A 3 15.55 -23.53 0.05
N GLY A 4 16.01 -24.48 0.86
CA GLY A 4 16.87 -24.21 2.02
C GLY A 4 16.21 -23.38 3.13
N VAL A 5 14.87 -23.29 3.12
CA VAL A 5 14.12 -22.54 4.14
C VAL A 5 14.08 -23.38 5.42
N ASN A 6 14.82 -22.92 6.43
CA ASN A 6 14.87 -23.54 7.74
C ASN A 6 13.75 -23.08 8.70
N MET A 7 12.79 -22.30 8.20
CA MET A 7 11.63 -21.83 8.96
C MET A 7 10.38 -22.48 8.37
N ARG A 8 9.66 -23.26 9.16
CA ARG A 8 8.45 -23.95 8.71
C ARG A 8 7.25 -23.48 9.54
N LEU A 9 6.22 -22.99 8.88
CA LEU A 9 4.96 -22.64 9.53
C LEU A 9 4.30 -23.90 10.08
N LYS A 10 4.07 -23.95 11.39
CA LYS A 10 3.42 -25.07 12.11
C LYS A 10 1.95 -24.80 12.31
N SER A 11 1.61 -23.57 12.69
CA SER A 11 0.23 -23.15 12.92
C SER A 11 0.04 -21.67 12.64
N LEU A 12 -1.17 -21.32 12.22
CA LEU A 12 -1.66 -19.96 12.06
C LEU A 12 -3.01 -19.89 12.76
N LYS A 13 -3.17 -18.96 13.69
CA LYS A 13 -4.37 -18.82 14.51
C LYS A 13 -4.82 -17.37 14.53
N GLN A 14 -6.08 -17.12 14.23
CA GLN A 14 -6.69 -15.81 14.48
C GLN A 14 -6.85 -15.61 15.99
N ILE A 15 -6.23 -14.58 16.54
CA ILE A 15 -6.28 -14.23 17.97
C ILE A 15 -7.19 -13.04 18.24
N ARG A 16 -7.51 -12.27 17.20
CA ARG A 16 -8.42 -11.13 17.28
C ARG A 16 -9.11 -10.92 15.94
N LYS A 17 -10.44 -10.75 15.98
CA LYS A 17 -11.24 -10.27 14.85
C LYS A 17 -11.60 -8.81 15.10
N GLY A 18 -11.11 -7.92 14.23
CA GLY A 18 -11.50 -6.51 14.20
C GLY A 18 -12.52 -6.23 13.11
N ARG A 19 -12.95 -4.98 13.01
CA ARG A 19 -13.86 -4.55 11.94
C ARG A 19 -13.16 -4.49 10.57
N PHE A 20 -11.89 -4.05 10.54
CA PHE A 20 -11.11 -3.83 9.33
C PHE A 20 -9.81 -4.63 9.29
N LEU A 21 -9.29 -5.00 10.46
CA LEU A 21 -8.05 -5.75 10.60
C LEU A 21 -8.24 -6.87 11.62
N SER A 22 -7.79 -8.06 11.26
CA SER A 22 -7.72 -9.22 12.12
C SER A 22 -6.28 -9.46 12.57
N GLY A 23 -6.09 -9.84 13.83
CA GLY A 23 -4.78 -10.19 14.40
C GLY A 23 -4.56 -11.70 14.34
N TYR A 24 -3.35 -12.09 14.00
CA TYR A 24 -2.95 -13.49 13.85
C TYR A 24 -1.66 -13.80 14.63
N GLU A 25 -1.63 -14.99 15.22
CA GLU A 25 -0.45 -15.60 15.80
C GLU A 25 0.01 -16.75 14.90
N LEU A 26 1.28 -16.71 14.52
CA LEU A 26 1.93 -17.73 13.70
C LEU A 26 2.99 -18.44 14.53
N THR A 27 2.99 -19.76 14.53
CA THR A 27 4.06 -20.53 15.15
C THR A 27 4.91 -21.18 14.06
N TYR A 28 6.19 -20.89 14.07
CA TYR A 28 7.18 -21.48 13.17
C TYR A 28 8.10 -22.42 13.92
N SER A 29 8.52 -23.51 13.29
CA SER A 29 9.73 -24.23 13.69
C SER A 29 10.95 -23.45 13.16
N ASN A 30 11.88 -23.08 14.04
CA ASN A 30 13.11 -22.40 13.65
C ASN A 30 14.23 -23.41 13.23
N LYS A 31 15.42 -22.89 12.93
CA LYS A 31 16.60 -23.69 12.52
C LYS A 31 17.05 -24.74 13.55
N GLU A 32 16.70 -24.53 14.82
CA GLU A 32 17.02 -25.42 15.94
C GLU A 32 15.83 -26.32 16.32
N GLU A 33 14.78 -26.38 15.44
CA GLU A 33 13.52 -27.09 15.68
C GLU A 33 12.73 -26.62 16.90
N LYS A 34 13.02 -25.41 17.38
CA LYS A 34 12.27 -24.76 18.46
C LYS A 34 11.14 -23.91 17.91
N ASP A 35 10.09 -23.76 18.68
CA ASP A 35 8.95 -22.93 18.33
C ASP A 35 9.30 -21.43 18.43
N LYS A 36 8.98 -20.70 17.36
CA LYS A 36 9.06 -19.24 17.28
C LYS A 36 7.68 -18.69 17.02
N VAL A 37 7.15 -17.94 17.96
CA VAL A 37 5.87 -17.22 17.82
C VAL A 37 6.11 -15.88 17.13
N TYR A 38 5.18 -15.52 16.24
CA TYR A 38 5.16 -14.27 15.50
C TYR A 38 3.75 -13.73 15.42
N GLU A 39 3.56 -12.44 15.63
CA GLU A 39 2.27 -11.78 15.53
C GLU A 39 2.20 -10.89 14.30
N MET A 40 1.04 -10.89 13.64
CA MET A 40 0.79 -10.01 12.49
C MET A 40 -0.67 -9.57 12.44
N VAL A 41 -0.95 -8.58 11.59
CA VAL A 41 -2.30 -8.16 11.23
C VAL A 41 -2.57 -8.38 9.75
N SER A 42 -3.81 -8.67 9.40
CA SER A 42 -4.27 -8.79 8.01
C SER A 42 -5.63 -8.14 7.82
N ARG A 43 -5.92 -7.72 6.58
CA ARG A 43 -7.29 -7.34 6.17
C ARG A 43 -8.17 -8.54 5.91
N GLU A 44 -7.59 -9.70 5.73
CA GLU A 44 -8.32 -10.95 5.50
C GLU A 44 -8.73 -11.57 6.83
N ASP A 45 -9.99 -11.97 6.90
CA ASP A 45 -10.47 -12.93 7.89
C ASP A 45 -10.15 -14.34 7.38
N ASP A 46 -10.02 -15.30 8.26
CA ASP A 46 -9.85 -16.72 7.94
C ASP A 46 -8.59 -17.06 7.11
N LEU A 47 -7.45 -16.40 7.43
CA LEU A 47 -6.17 -16.77 6.84
C LEU A 47 -5.77 -18.21 7.17
N SER A 48 -5.17 -18.86 6.19
CA SER A 48 -4.53 -20.17 6.30
C SER A 48 -3.08 -20.13 5.82
N ALA A 49 -2.34 -21.19 6.01
CA ALA A 49 -0.99 -21.35 5.47
C ALA A 49 -0.94 -21.20 3.94
N ASP A 50 -2.03 -21.57 3.26
CA ASP A 50 -2.13 -21.52 1.80
C ASP A 50 -2.56 -20.14 1.27
N THR A 51 -3.19 -19.31 2.09
CA THR A 51 -3.77 -18.01 1.66
C THR A 51 -2.97 -16.81 2.13
N ILE A 52 -2.17 -16.93 3.19
CA ILE A 52 -1.33 -15.84 3.71
C ILE A 52 -0.44 -15.23 2.61
N GLY A 53 -0.49 -13.93 2.46
CA GLY A 53 0.28 -13.17 1.47
C GLY A 53 -0.10 -13.45 0.00
N LYS A 54 -1.22 -14.10 -0.29
CA LYS A 54 -1.64 -14.39 -1.68
C LYS A 54 -2.43 -13.25 -2.29
N LYS A 55 -3.36 -12.67 -1.55
CA LYS A 55 -4.22 -11.59 -2.04
C LYS A 55 -3.43 -10.29 -2.18
N THR A 56 -3.70 -9.58 -3.26
CA THR A 56 -3.22 -8.21 -3.45
C THR A 56 -4.33 -7.26 -3.08
N ALA A 57 -4.09 -6.41 -2.09
CA ALA A 57 -5.12 -5.58 -1.47
C ALA A 57 -5.35 -4.26 -2.19
N GLY A 58 -4.32 -3.69 -2.85
CA GLY A 58 -4.46 -2.33 -3.37
C GLY A 58 -3.48 -1.96 -4.48
N VAL A 59 -3.50 -0.68 -4.79
CA VAL A 59 -2.65 -0.02 -5.78
C VAL A 59 -2.00 1.22 -5.16
N ALA A 60 -0.79 1.56 -5.60
CA ALA A 60 -0.17 2.87 -5.41
C ALA A 60 0.19 3.44 -6.78
N ILE A 61 0.05 4.76 -6.96
CA ILE A 61 0.00 5.37 -8.28
C ILE A 61 1.07 6.45 -8.39
N ALA A 62 2.17 6.16 -9.10
CA ALA A 62 3.17 7.17 -9.47
C ALA A 62 2.72 7.87 -10.75
N GLY A 63 1.96 8.95 -10.58
CA GLY A 63 1.44 9.79 -11.66
C GLY A 63 2.40 10.92 -11.99
N PHE A 64 2.59 11.16 -13.30
CA PHE A 64 3.46 12.25 -13.78
C PHE A 64 2.72 13.09 -14.82
N LYS A 65 2.83 14.40 -14.70
CA LYS A 65 2.42 15.38 -15.71
C LYS A 65 3.64 16.21 -16.09
N ASP A 66 4.07 16.11 -17.34
CA ASP A 66 5.33 16.68 -17.83
C ASP A 66 6.52 16.21 -16.97
N ASP A 67 7.24 17.13 -16.34
CA ASP A 67 8.38 16.89 -15.45
C ASP A 67 8.02 16.88 -13.94
N ARG A 68 6.71 16.85 -13.63
CA ARG A 68 6.19 16.93 -12.26
C ARG A 68 5.60 15.61 -11.81
N ALA A 69 5.90 15.22 -10.58
CA ALA A 69 5.27 14.10 -9.89
C ALA A 69 3.97 14.57 -9.19
N LEU A 70 2.92 13.77 -9.31
CA LEU A 70 1.70 13.95 -8.53
C LEU A 70 1.89 13.30 -7.16
N LEU A 71 1.81 14.10 -6.11
CA LEU A 71 1.87 13.65 -4.72
C LEU A 71 0.62 14.12 -3.98
N ILE A 72 0.30 13.39 -2.94
CA ILE A 72 -0.72 13.78 -1.96
C ILE A 72 -0.07 13.99 -0.59
N LYS A 73 -0.63 14.91 0.19
CA LYS A 73 -0.40 15.04 1.63
C LYS A 73 -1.69 14.64 2.33
N GLU A 74 -1.68 13.50 3.01
CA GLU A 74 -2.85 12.88 3.62
C GLU A 74 -2.69 12.83 5.14
N PHE A 75 -3.78 13.08 5.89
CA PHE A 75 -3.79 12.84 7.32
C PHE A 75 -3.98 11.36 7.62
N ARG A 76 -2.89 10.67 7.98
CA ARG A 76 -2.89 9.24 8.29
C ARG A 76 -3.27 8.99 9.74
N MET A 77 -4.51 8.56 9.97
CA MET A 77 -5.05 8.29 11.31
C MET A 77 -4.21 7.27 12.10
N GLY A 78 -3.66 6.26 11.45
CA GLY A 78 -2.84 5.22 12.10
C GLY A 78 -1.54 5.74 12.73
N VAL A 79 -1.04 6.91 12.30
CA VAL A 79 0.13 7.59 12.87
C VAL A 79 -0.18 8.97 13.40
N ASN A 80 -1.45 9.40 13.33
CA ASN A 80 -1.97 10.66 13.82
C ASN A 80 -1.18 11.89 13.33
N GLN A 81 -0.82 11.90 12.04
CA GLN A 81 -0.09 13.00 11.43
C GLN A 81 -0.26 13.05 9.91
N TRP A 82 0.11 14.19 9.33
CA TRP A 82 0.19 14.36 7.89
C TRP A 82 1.38 13.63 7.30
N VAL A 83 1.14 12.87 6.23
CA VAL A 83 2.16 12.07 5.54
C VAL A 83 2.08 12.33 4.05
N TRP A 84 3.22 12.56 3.42
CA TRP A 84 3.34 12.62 1.98
C TRP A 84 3.38 11.23 1.37
N ALA A 85 2.60 11.04 0.33
CA ALA A 85 2.48 9.76 -0.35
C ALA A 85 2.20 9.92 -1.85
N PHE A 86 2.34 8.85 -2.59
CA PHE A 86 1.64 8.69 -3.87
C PHE A 86 0.16 8.38 -3.59
N PRO A 87 -0.77 8.81 -4.47
CA PRO A 87 -2.16 8.35 -4.43
C PRO A 87 -2.24 6.82 -4.35
N ALA A 88 -3.12 6.29 -3.51
CA ALA A 88 -3.18 4.86 -3.26
C ALA A 88 -4.51 4.44 -2.63
N GLY A 89 -5.06 3.32 -3.05
CA GLY A 89 -6.25 2.77 -2.40
C GLY A 89 -6.43 1.29 -2.62
N LEU A 90 -7.55 0.77 -2.16
CA LEU A 90 -7.87 -0.65 -2.24
C LEU A 90 -8.42 -1.03 -3.61
N ILE A 91 -8.25 -2.28 -3.99
CA ILE A 91 -8.91 -2.86 -5.17
C ILE A 91 -10.29 -3.32 -4.73
N ASP A 92 -11.33 -2.80 -5.37
CA ASP A 92 -12.72 -3.14 -5.09
C ASP A 92 -13.21 -4.27 -5.99
N GLY A 93 -13.82 -5.29 -5.36
CA GLY A 93 -14.40 -6.42 -6.09
C GLY A 93 -13.43 -7.05 -7.09
N ASP A 94 -13.84 -7.08 -8.36
CA ASP A 94 -13.09 -7.69 -9.46
C ASP A 94 -12.29 -6.67 -10.29
N GLU A 95 -12.02 -5.49 -9.75
CA GLU A 95 -11.21 -4.48 -10.45
C GLU A 95 -9.81 -5.01 -10.78
N THR A 96 -9.36 -4.69 -11.98
CA THR A 96 -7.94 -4.80 -12.31
C THR A 96 -7.13 -3.68 -11.65
N ALA A 97 -5.83 -3.86 -11.48
CA ALA A 97 -4.94 -2.81 -10.95
C ALA A 97 -5.07 -1.48 -11.71
N LYS A 98 -5.30 -1.52 -13.03
CA LYS A 98 -5.48 -0.33 -13.86
C LYS A 98 -6.82 0.38 -13.56
N GLN A 99 -7.89 -0.37 -13.33
CA GLN A 99 -9.20 0.21 -13.00
C GLN A 99 -9.18 0.83 -11.61
N ALA A 100 -8.68 0.10 -10.61
CA ALA A 100 -8.52 0.63 -9.27
C ALA A 100 -7.63 1.88 -9.25
N ALA A 101 -6.50 1.88 -9.96
CA ALA A 101 -5.64 3.06 -10.06
C ALA A 101 -6.34 4.27 -10.70
N ALA A 102 -7.15 4.05 -11.74
CA ALA A 102 -7.87 5.15 -12.38
C ALA A 102 -8.95 5.73 -11.47
N ARG A 103 -9.69 4.88 -10.73
CA ARG A 103 -10.70 5.30 -9.77
C ARG A 103 -10.07 6.07 -8.60
N GLU A 104 -9.10 5.49 -7.91
CA GLU A 104 -8.45 6.10 -6.75
C GLU A 104 -7.77 7.43 -7.10
N LEU A 105 -7.07 7.49 -8.25
CA LEU A 105 -6.47 8.75 -8.71
C LEU A 105 -7.52 9.85 -8.90
N LYS A 106 -8.66 9.48 -9.50
CA LYS A 106 -9.77 10.43 -9.72
C LYS A 106 -10.38 10.90 -8.43
N GLU A 107 -10.62 9.99 -7.49
CA GLU A 107 -11.23 10.25 -6.19
C GLU A 107 -10.34 11.15 -5.31
N GLU A 108 -9.06 10.83 -5.19
CA GLU A 108 -8.13 11.55 -4.32
C GLU A 108 -7.60 12.87 -4.91
N THR A 109 -7.57 13.01 -6.24
CA THR A 109 -6.88 14.14 -6.88
C THR A 109 -7.69 14.89 -7.93
N GLY A 110 -8.79 14.33 -8.41
CA GLY A 110 -9.56 14.88 -9.54
C GLY A 110 -8.91 14.70 -10.91
N MET A 111 -7.68 14.18 -10.99
CA MET A 111 -6.97 13.98 -12.25
C MET A 111 -7.33 12.65 -12.92
N ASP A 112 -6.98 12.53 -14.19
CA ASP A 112 -7.25 11.35 -15.01
C ASP A 112 -5.95 10.69 -15.49
N ILE A 113 -5.92 9.34 -15.55
CA ILE A 113 -4.83 8.59 -16.17
C ILE A 113 -4.95 8.69 -17.70
N VAL A 114 -4.00 9.32 -18.35
CA VAL A 114 -3.90 9.39 -19.81
C VAL A 114 -3.34 8.10 -20.40
N SER A 115 -2.26 7.60 -19.81
CA SER A 115 -1.65 6.33 -20.21
C SER A 115 -0.92 5.68 -19.05
N VAL A 116 -1.06 4.36 -18.91
CA VAL A 116 -0.24 3.56 -18.01
C VAL A 116 1.07 3.25 -18.72
N THR A 117 2.19 3.55 -18.05
CA THR A 117 3.55 3.30 -18.57
C THR A 117 4.06 1.94 -18.12
N ASP A 118 3.78 1.57 -16.86
CA ASP A 118 4.18 0.29 -16.29
C ASP A 118 3.32 -0.08 -15.08
N ILE A 119 3.22 -1.37 -14.79
CA ILE A 119 2.61 -1.91 -13.58
C ILE A 119 3.55 -2.95 -12.99
N LEU A 120 4.18 -2.63 -11.88
CA LEU A 120 5.05 -3.56 -11.19
C LEU A 120 4.24 -4.65 -10.49
N ASN A 121 4.83 -5.83 -10.39
CA ASN A 121 4.27 -6.91 -9.59
C ASN A 121 4.02 -6.45 -8.14
N PRO A 122 3.00 -7.01 -7.46
CA PRO A 122 2.67 -6.60 -6.10
C PRO A 122 3.85 -6.78 -5.15
N SER A 123 4.10 -5.76 -4.34
CA SER A 123 5.08 -5.77 -3.25
C SER A 123 4.41 -5.58 -1.90
N PHE A 124 4.97 -6.21 -0.87
CA PHE A 124 4.45 -6.09 0.49
C PHE A 124 4.69 -4.70 1.08
N SER A 125 3.68 -4.17 1.76
CA SER A 125 3.72 -2.84 2.38
C SER A 125 4.64 -2.81 3.61
N CYS A 126 4.54 -3.82 4.49
CA CYS A 126 5.37 -3.93 5.70
C CYS A 126 5.46 -5.39 6.14
N THR A 127 6.44 -6.13 5.63
CA THR A 127 6.61 -7.58 5.85
C THR A 127 6.83 -7.97 7.32
N GLY A 128 7.17 -7.03 8.17
CA GLY A 128 7.33 -7.25 9.62
C GLY A 128 6.02 -7.15 10.42
N VAL A 129 4.91 -6.75 9.80
CA VAL A 129 3.64 -6.47 10.52
C VAL A 129 2.43 -7.04 9.81
N THR A 130 2.42 -7.09 8.48
CA THR A 130 1.24 -7.45 7.69
C THR A 130 1.60 -8.20 6.42
N ASP A 131 0.67 -8.99 5.92
CA ASP A 131 0.73 -9.63 4.60
C ASP A 131 0.11 -8.76 3.49
N GLU A 132 -0.24 -7.51 3.78
CA GLU A 132 -0.75 -6.57 2.80
C GLU A 132 0.28 -6.28 1.71
N LYS A 133 -0.15 -6.37 0.46
CA LYS A 133 0.64 -6.00 -0.71
C LYS A 133 -0.19 -5.23 -1.73
N SER A 134 0.49 -4.41 -2.53
CA SER A 134 -0.14 -3.56 -3.53
C SER A 134 0.64 -3.59 -4.83
N TYR A 135 -0.07 -3.40 -5.95
CA TYR A 135 0.55 -3.05 -7.22
C TYR A 135 1.14 -1.64 -7.15
N PHE A 136 2.14 -1.37 -7.96
CA PHE A 136 2.67 -0.03 -8.16
C PHE A 136 2.48 0.35 -9.63
N VAL A 137 1.66 1.36 -9.88
CA VAL A 137 1.24 1.77 -11.22
C VAL A 137 1.94 3.07 -11.60
N PHE A 138 2.74 3.04 -12.65
CA PHE A 138 3.35 4.23 -13.24
C PHE A 138 2.48 4.73 -14.39
N CYS A 139 2.15 6.01 -14.39
CA CYS A 139 1.26 6.56 -15.41
C CYS A 139 1.54 8.04 -15.73
N LYS A 140 1.11 8.44 -16.91
CA LYS A 140 0.93 9.85 -17.26
C LYS A 140 -0.47 10.27 -16.85
N VAL A 141 -0.57 11.45 -16.25
CA VAL A 141 -1.83 12.01 -15.77
C VAL A 141 -2.09 13.36 -16.43
N ASP A 142 -3.37 13.74 -16.54
CA ASP A 142 -3.80 15.06 -16.99
C ASP A 142 -5.08 15.48 -16.28
N GLY A 143 -5.50 16.71 -16.49
CA GLY A 143 -6.66 17.32 -15.84
C GLY A 143 -6.25 18.38 -14.82
N ASN A 144 -7.21 18.76 -13.99
CA ASN A 144 -7.06 19.72 -12.92
C ASN A 144 -7.19 19.03 -11.57
N ILE A 145 -6.33 19.39 -10.64
CA ILE A 145 -6.44 18.95 -9.25
C ILE A 145 -7.75 19.50 -8.67
N GLN A 146 -8.48 18.62 -7.99
CA GLN A 146 -9.68 18.95 -7.23
C GLN A 146 -9.48 18.54 -5.78
N GLU A 147 -10.22 19.14 -4.87
CA GLU A 147 -10.26 18.71 -3.47
C GLU A 147 -10.95 17.35 -3.36
N CYS A 148 -10.45 16.50 -2.48
CA CYS A 148 -11.09 15.24 -2.13
C CYS A 148 -12.37 15.52 -1.34
N ASP A 149 -13.51 15.07 -1.82
CA ASP A 149 -14.83 15.32 -1.21
C ASP A 149 -15.25 14.24 -0.19
N PHE A 150 -14.41 13.26 0.09
CA PHE A 150 -14.73 12.21 1.05
C PHE A 150 -14.59 12.73 2.48
N PRO A 151 -15.66 12.65 3.31
CA PRO A 151 -15.66 13.25 4.65
C PRO A 151 -14.71 12.56 5.64
N ASP A 152 -14.31 11.32 5.36
CA ASP A 152 -13.43 10.52 6.20
C ASP A 152 -11.95 10.60 5.77
N GLU A 153 -11.65 11.38 4.71
CA GLU A 153 -10.31 11.55 4.15
C GLU A 153 -9.93 13.03 4.09
N ASP A 154 -8.77 13.37 4.61
CA ASP A 154 -8.21 14.72 4.51
C ASP A 154 -6.95 14.64 3.64
N ILE A 155 -7.13 14.95 2.35
CA ILE A 155 -6.13 14.79 1.29
C ILE A 155 -5.92 16.11 0.56
N LYS A 156 -4.66 16.47 0.34
CA LYS A 156 -4.23 17.62 -0.46
C LYS A 156 -3.31 17.14 -1.57
N ALA A 157 -3.79 17.18 -2.80
CA ALA A 157 -3.01 16.79 -3.97
C ALA A 157 -2.19 17.96 -4.53
N GLY A 158 -1.06 17.66 -5.17
CA GLY A 158 -0.23 18.65 -5.85
C GLY A 158 0.73 18.04 -6.86
N LEU A 159 1.15 18.86 -7.83
CA LEU A 159 2.16 18.51 -8.84
C LEU A 159 3.48 19.19 -8.48
N TYR A 160 4.53 18.40 -8.27
CA TYR A 160 5.81 18.85 -7.73
C TYR A 160 6.96 18.52 -8.68
N THR A 161 7.81 19.51 -8.94
CA THR A 161 9.08 19.31 -9.64
C THR A 161 10.04 18.46 -8.80
N LYS A 162 11.07 17.92 -9.44
CA LYS A 162 12.10 17.15 -8.75
C LYS A 162 12.79 17.95 -7.62
N GLU A 163 13.00 19.25 -7.82
CA GLU A 163 13.60 20.15 -6.83
C GLU A 163 12.68 20.38 -5.64
N GLU A 164 11.39 20.53 -5.88
CA GLU A 164 10.38 20.66 -4.82
C GLU A 164 10.25 19.38 -4.00
N VAL A 165 10.21 18.22 -4.67
CA VAL A 165 10.20 16.90 -3.98
C VAL A 165 11.44 16.73 -3.10
N ARG A 166 12.63 17.10 -3.58
CA ARG A 166 13.87 17.03 -2.79
C ARG A 166 13.79 17.86 -1.51
N LYS A 167 13.25 19.09 -1.59
CA LYS A 167 13.06 19.94 -0.40
C LYS A 167 12.04 19.34 0.58
N LEU A 168 10.95 18.77 0.07
CA LEU A 168 9.96 18.09 0.91
C LEU A 168 10.59 16.89 1.65
N LEU A 169 11.43 16.11 0.98
CA LEU A 169 12.13 14.98 1.58
C LEU A 169 13.09 15.37 2.73
N GLU A 170 13.56 16.62 2.78
CA GLU A 170 14.43 17.12 3.85
C GLU A 170 13.65 17.49 5.13
N THR A 171 12.37 17.86 5.01
CA THR A 171 11.62 18.50 6.11
C THR A 171 10.31 17.83 6.45
N GLU A 172 9.76 17.02 5.56
CA GLU A 172 8.41 16.46 5.69
C GLU A 172 8.45 14.94 5.92
N VAL A 173 7.35 14.40 6.44
CA VAL A 173 7.20 12.97 6.67
C VAL A 173 6.60 12.29 5.45
N PHE A 174 7.22 11.22 4.99
CA PHE A 174 6.79 10.45 3.83
C PHE A 174 6.42 9.02 4.19
N SER A 175 5.55 8.41 3.40
CA SER A 175 5.41 6.97 3.39
C SER A 175 6.68 6.32 2.79
N ALA A 176 7.11 5.19 3.32
CA ALA A 176 8.36 4.53 2.91
C ALA A 176 8.42 4.26 1.40
N ARG A 177 7.30 3.85 0.79
CA ARG A 177 7.19 3.57 -0.65
C ARG A 177 7.41 4.81 -1.51
N THR A 178 6.94 5.97 -1.05
CA THR A 178 7.06 7.22 -1.78
C THR A 178 8.43 7.86 -1.57
N GLN A 179 9.03 7.66 -0.39
CA GLN A 179 10.35 8.18 -0.07
C GLN A 179 11.47 7.49 -0.86
N ALA A 180 11.34 6.20 -1.14
CA ALA A 180 12.32 5.40 -1.89
C ALA A 180 12.36 5.74 -3.38
#